data_e6343370e95e939beedcad10183620c9
#
_entry.id   e6343370e95e939beedcad10183620c9
#
_cell.length_a   1.000
_cell.length_b   1.000
_cell.length_c   1.000
_cell.angle_alpha   90.00
_cell.angle_beta   90.00
_cell.angle_gamma   90.00
#
_symmetry.space_group_name_H-M   'P 1'
#
loop_
_entity.id
_entity.type
_entity.pdbx_description
1 polymer ?
#
loop_
_entity_poly.entity_id
_entity_poly.type
_entity_poly.pdbx_seq_one_letter_code
_entity_poly.pdbx_strand_id
1 'polypeptide(L)'
;MWFRKNVLLKNYTTFKIGGPAKYFYTAKTKENLITAIKKAKELKLSFFILGGGSNLLVSDKGFRSLVVKFGQPLSQYVPRGLEWAIGIPGTVQGAVRGNAGAFRKSMKDVIETVEVFDAKTEKIKIFKNKDCKFGYKDSIFKHKKNLIILSVSLYCFKKENKKIIENKIKKYLEQRKKTQPLNFPSAGSVFKNPKDFFAGELIEKCGLKGEKIGKVKISEKHSNFIVNLGNGKAEDVMKLIKLAKKEVKNKFKINLEKEIEFLSFPPLTNFLKMKK
;
A
#
# COMPACT_ATOMS: atom_id res chain seq x y z
N MET A 1 2.80 25.58 -12.88
CA MET A 1 2.82 24.51 -11.83
C MET A 1 4.26 24.27 -11.43
N TRP A 2 4.58 24.38 -10.13
CA TRP A 2 5.94 24.21 -9.61
C TRP A 2 6.05 22.90 -8.86
N PHE A 3 7.07 22.09 -9.15
CA PHE A 3 7.40 20.88 -8.43
C PHE A 3 8.44 21.20 -7.34
N ARG A 4 8.14 20.78 -6.11
CA ARG A 4 9.12 20.82 -5.01
C ARG A 4 10.26 19.86 -5.33
N LYS A 5 11.50 20.19 -4.97
CA LYS A 5 12.68 19.35 -5.21
C LYS A 5 13.14 18.64 -3.93
N ASN A 6 13.72 17.46 -4.07
CA ASN A 6 14.41 16.70 -3.03
C ASN A 6 13.56 16.46 -1.76
N VAL A 7 12.26 16.14 -1.95
CA VAL A 7 11.33 15.92 -0.84
C VAL A 7 11.50 14.52 -0.27
N LEU A 8 11.80 14.41 1.04
CA LEU A 8 11.99 13.15 1.74
C LEU A 8 10.67 12.34 1.81
N LEU A 9 10.64 11.20 1.11
CA LEU A 9 9.45 10.35 1.00
C LEU A 9 9.12 9.61 2.30
N LYS A 10 10.08 9.40 3.22
CA LYS A 10 9.81 8.87 4.55
C LYS A 10 8.74 9.64 5.32
N ASN A 11 8.60 10.94 5.06
CA ASN A 11 7.58 11.78 5.69
C ASN A 11 6.16 11.52 5.14
N TYR A 12 6.05 10.85 4.01
CA TYR A 12 4.80 10.56 3.29
C TYR A 12 4.47 9.07 3.25
N THR A 13 5.18 8.24 3.99
CA THR A 13 4.89 6.81 4.16
C THR A 13 4.59 6.48 5.61
N THR A 14 3.72 5.50 5.86
CA THR A 14 3.46 4.98 7.22
C THR A 14 4.64 4.21 7.77
N PHE A 15 5.50 3.68 6.92
CA PHE A 15 6.71 2.96 7.32
C PHE A 15 7.84 3.90 7.82
N LYS A 16 7.74 5.21 7.48
CA LYS A 16 8.77 6.20 7.82
C LYS A 16 10.16 5.84 7.30
N ILE A 17 10.22 5.16 6.16
CA ILE A 17 11.44 4.77 5.44
C ILE A 17 11.35 5.31 4.01
N GLY A 18 12.46 5.80 3.46
CA GLY A 18 12.57 6.23 2.07
C GLY A 18 13.35 7.52 1.90
N GLY A 19 14.18 7.55 0.87
CA GLY A 19 14.96 8.69 0.44
C GLY A 19 14.14 9.76 -0.30
N PRO A 20 14.80 10.76 -0.94
CA PRO A 20 14.15 11.89 -1.55
C PRO A 20 13.48 11.57 -2.90
N ALA A 21 12.36 12.20 -3.20
CA ALA A 21 11.86 12.35 -4.56
C ALA A 21 12.56 13.55 -5.22
N LYS A 22 13.10 13.37 -6.45
CA LYS A 22 13.72 14.48 -7.19
C LYS A 22 12.73 15.63 -7.39
N TYR A 23 11.48 15.28 -7.74
CA TYR A 23 10.37 16.21 -7.84
C TYR A 23 9.16 15.68 -7.07
N PHE A 24 8.42 16.59 -6.44
CA PHE A 24 7.24 16.25 -5.66
C PHE A 24 6.14 17.30 -5.87
N TYR A 25 4.91 16.81 -6.03
CA TYR A 25 3.72 17.65 -6.11
C TYR A 25 2.58 17.07 -5.29
N THR A 26 1.80 17.92 -4.62
CA THR A 26 0.56 17.49 -3.95
C THR A 26 -0.62 18.00 -4.75
N ALA A 27 -1.30 17.11 -5.43
CA ALA A 27 -2.54 17.42 -6.14
C ALA A 27 -3.70 17.43 -5.14
N LYS A 28 -4.41 18.56 -5.06
CA LYS A 28 -5.58 18.71 -4.18
C LYS A 28 -6.87 18.29 -4.87
N THR A 29 -6.93 18.41 -6.19
CA THR A 29 -8.10 18.05 -7.02
C THR A 29 -7.69 17.09 -8.14
N LYS A 30 -8.67 16.45 -8.79
CA LYS A 30 -8.41 15.58 -9.95
C LYS A 30 -7.84 16.35 -11.15
N GLU A 31 -8.23 17.59 -11.32
CA GLU A 31 -7.71 18.48 -12.37
C GLU A 31 -6.22 18.77 -12.12
N ASN A 32 -5.84 19.07 -10.86
CA ASN A 32 -4.43 19.25 -10.48
C ASN A 32 -3.60 17.99 -10.74
N LEU A 33 -4.16 16.81 -10.47
CA LEU A 33 -3.50 15.53 -10.74
C LEU A 33 -3.26 15.34 -12.24
N ILE A 34 -4.31 15.53 -13.05
CA ILE A 34 -4.23 15.40 -14.52
C ILE A 34 -3.20 16.38 -15.10
N THR A 35 -3.25 17.65 -14.66
CA THR A 35 -2.28 18.68 -15.11
C THR A 35 -0.85 18.31 -14.72
N ALA A 36 -0.63 17.78 -13.51
CA ALA A 36 0.71 17.34 -13.09
C ALA A 36 1.24 16.18 -13.94
N ILE A 37 0.37 15.24 -14.33
CA ILE A 37 0.73 14.10 -15.19
C ILE A 37 1.06 14.58 -16.60
N LYS A 38 0.24 15.46 -17.18
CA LYS A 38 0.51 16.05 -18.50
C LYS A 38 1.84 16.82 -18.50
N LYS A 39 2.09 17.63 -17.47
CA LYS A 39 3.35 18.36 -17.33
C LYS A 39 4.56 17.42 -17.15
N ALA A 40 4.40 16.31 -16.44
CA ALA A 40 5.45 15.29 -16.36
C ALA A 40 5.79 14.69 -17.74
N LYS A 41 4.77 14.41 -18.56
CA LYS A 41 4.96 13.90 -19.93
C LYS A 41 5.69 14.92 -20.83
N GLU A 42 5.27 16.19 -20.82
CA GLU A 42 5.95 17.28 -21.55
C GLU A 42 7.43 17.36 -21.18
N LEU A 43 7.74 17.21 -19.88
CA LEU A 43 9.11 17.24 -19.36
C LEU A 43 9.85 15.89 -19.49
N LYS A 44 9.25 14.88 -20.12
CA LYS A 44 9.78 13.52 -20.26
C LYS A 44 10.16 12.88 -18.92
N LEU A 45 9.44 13.23 -17.85
CA LEU A 45 9.62 12.67 -16.51
C LEU A 45 8.73 11.44 -16.33
N SER A 46 9.29 10.36 -15.81
CA SER A 46 8.47 9.31 -15.22
C SER A 46 7.78 9.82 -13.95
N PHE A 47 6.63 9.25 -13.60
CA PHE A 47 5.93 9.67 -12.40
C PHE A 47 5.40 8.47 -11.59
N PHE A 48 5.21 8.71 -10.30
CA PHE A 48 4.59 7.77 -9.37
C PHE A 48 3.46 8.47 -8.61
N ILE A 49 2.28 7.85 -8.57
CA ILE A 49 1.14 8.38 -7.81
C ILE A 49 1.20 7.80 -6.40
N LEU A 50 1.37 8.68 -5.42
CA LEU A 50 1.43 8.35 -4.01
C LEU A 50 0.10 8.66 -3.33
N GLY A 51 -0.59 7.65 -2.84
CA GLY A 51 -1.74 7.80 -1.96
C GLY A 51 -1.29 8.10 -0.52
N GLY A 52 -1.74 7.28 0.43
CA GLY A 52 -1.33 7.39 1.84
C GLY A 52 0.04 6.81 2.18
N GLY A 53 0.72 6.17 1.23
CA GLY A 53 2.03 5.55 1.46
C GLY A 53 2.01 4.39 2.47
N SER A 54 0.86 3.74 2.65
CA SER A 54 0.63 2.75 3.70
C SER A 54 0.95 1.29 3.30
N ASN A 55 1.20 1.04 2.03
CA ASN A 55 1.63 -0.26 1.50
C ASN A 55 2.87 -0.09 0.61
N LEU A 56 3.84 0.70 1.05
CA LEU A 56 4.95 1.12 0.20
C LEU A 56 6.27 1.10 0.99
N LEU A 57 7.27 0.44 0.42
CA LEU A 57 8.67 0.58 0.79
C LEU A 57 9.37 1.40 -0.29
N VAL A 58 9.94 2.54 0.10
CA VAL A 58 10.72 3.40 -0.78
C VAL A 58 12.21 3.17 -0.54
N SER A 59 12.99 3.05 -1.60
CA SER A 59 14.44 2.93 -1.52
C SER A 59 15.07 4.09 -0.74
N ASP A 60 16.13 3.82 0.01
CA ASP A 60 16.93 4.86 0.70
C ASP A 60 17.55 5.85 -0.29
N LYS A 61 17.78 5.45 -1.55
CA LYS A 61 18.22 6.31 -2.65
C LYS A 61 17.12 7.22 -3.21
N GLY A 62 15.86 7.04 -2.75
CA GLY A 62 14.71 7.80 -3.18
C GLY A 62 14.23 7.49 -4.60
N PHE A 63 13.51 8.42 -5.21
CA PHE A 63 12.95 8.31 -6.55
C PHE A 63 13.43 9.47 -7.44
N ARG A 64 14.16 9.13 -8.50
CA ARG A 64 14.83 10.11 -9.36
C ARG A 64 13.90 10.84 -10.34
N SER A 65 12.60 10.85 -10.11
CA SER A 65 11.62 11.51 -10.97
C SER A 65 10.49 12.16 -10.15
N LEU A 66 9.27 12.29 -10.69
CA LEU A 66 8.16 13.00 -10.07
C LEU A 66 7.31 12.05 -9.21
N VAL A 67 7.11 12.41 -7.95
CA VAL A 67 6.05 11.84 -7.11
C VAL A 67 4.88 12.82 -7.03
N VAL A 68 3.70 12.36 -7.40
CA VAL A 68 2.45 13.13 -7.24
C VAL A 68 1.64 12.52 -6.11
N LYS A 69 1.51 13.23 -4.99
CA LYS A 69 0.66 12.84 -3.87
C LYS A 69 -0.79 13.20 -4.20
N PHE A 70 -1.69 12.21 -4.10
CA PHE A 70 -3.11 12.39 -4.37
C PHE A 70 -3.96 11.36 -3.62
N GLY A 71 -5.21 11.71 -3.35
CA GLY A 71 -6.26 10.82 -2.86
C GLY A 71 -6.89 11.29 -1.55
N GLN A 72 -8.10 10.81 -1.32
CA GLN A 72 -8.93 11.13 -0.17
C GLN A 72 -8.66 10.13 0.96
N PRO A 73 -8.54 10.57 2.22
CA PRO A 73 -8.34 9.67 3.35
C PRO A 73 -9.42 8.58 3.44
N LEU A 74 -9.01 7.31 3.53
CA LEU A 74 -9.93 6.18 3.63
C LEU A 74 -10.82 6.29 4.90
N SER A 75 -10.30 6.89 5.96
CA SER A 75 -11.00 7.10 7.23
C SER A 75 -12.30 7.90 7.10
N GLN A 76 -12.41 8.78 6.11
CA GLN A 76 -13.62 9.58 5.86
C GLN A 76 -14.82 8.73 5.39
N TYR A 77 -14.56 7.52 4.90
CA TYR A 77 -15.56 6.60 4.38
C TYR A 77 -15.94 5.50 5.38
N VAL A 78 -15.23 5.40 6.50
CA VAL A 78 -15.48 4.39 7.54
C VAL A 78 -16.92 4.41 8.03
N PRO A 79 -17.54 5.55 8.40
CA PRO A 79 -18.94 5.57 8.86
C PRO A 79 -19.97 5.49 7.73
N ARG A 80 -19.53 5.19 6.50
CA ARG A 80 -20.34 5.17 5.27
C ARG A 80 -20.32 3.83 4.56
N GLY A 81 -20.28 2.71 5.31
CA GLY A 81 -20.25 1.34 4.76
C GLY A 81 -18.85 0.72 4.71
N LEU A 82 -17.82 1.42 5.22
CA LEU A 82 -16.44 0.93 5.30
C LEU A 82 -15.98 0.73 6.75
N GLU A 83 -16.88 0.38 7.68
CA GLU A 83 -16.57 0.17 9.10
C GLU A 83 -15.44 -0.85 9.31
N TRP A 84 -15.39 -1.88 8.45
CA TRP A 84 -14.34 -2.89 8.43
C TRP A 84 -12.95 -2.32 8.12
N ALA A 85 -12.89 -1.16 7.46
CA ALA A 85 -11.64 -0.49 7.10
C ALA A 85 -11.09 0.42 8.20
N ILE A 86 -11.76 0.51 9.36
CA ILE A 86 -11.27 1.32 10.49
C ILE A 86 -9.84 0.96 10.85
N GLY A 87 -8.99 1.96 11.03
CA GLY A 87 -7.56 1.77 11.34
C GLY A 87 -6.69 1.30 10.16
N ILE A 88 -7.24 1.12 8.95
CA ILE A 88 -6.44 0.98 7.74
C ILE A 88 -5.99 2.38 7.31
N PRO A 89 -4.68 2.67 7.34
CA PRO A 89 -4.18 3.96 6.86
C PRO A 89 -4.20 3.99 5.32
N GLY A 90 -4.29 5.19 4.75
CA GLY A 90 -4.20 5.34 3.31
C GLY A 90 -5.35 6.15 2.71
N THR A 91 -5.49 6.06 1.40
CA THR A 91 -6.52 6.74 0.61
C THR A 91 -7.49 5.74 -0.01
N VAL A 92 -8.72 6.19 -0.31
CA VAL A 92 -9.71 5.35 -0.99
C VAL A 92 -9.19 4.88 -2.35
N GLN A 93 -8.48 5.73 -3.10
CA GLN A 93 -7.88 5.37 -4.38
C GLN A 93 -6.82 4.27 -4.24
N GLY A 94 -5.95 4.37 -3.22
CA GLY A 94 -4.98 3.33 -2.89
C GLY A 94 -5.64 2.03 -2.45
N ALA A 95 -6.71 2.10 -1.66
CA ALA A 95 -7.48 0.95 -1.22
C ALA A 95 -8.14 0.22 -2.40
N VAL A 96 -8.73 0.95 -3.36
CA VAL A 96 -9.29 0.38 -4.60
C VAL A 96 -8.21 -0.27 -5.44
N ARG A 97 -7.07 0.42 -5.63
CA ARG A 97 -5.95 -0.12 -6.41
C ARG A 97 -5.45 -1.45 -5.86
N GLY A 98 -5.37 -1.58 -4.56
CA GLY A 98 -4.94 -2.81 -3.88
C GLY A 98 -6.05 -3.81 -3.59
N ASN A 99 -7.31 -3.49 -3.89
CA ASN A 99 -8.48 -4.20 -3.36
C ASN A 99 -8.29 -4.50 -1.87
N ALA A 100 -8.05 -3.44 -1.08
CA ALA A 100 -7.83 -3.56 0.35
C ALA A 100 -9.00 -4.28 1.02
N GLY A 101 -8.70 -5.16 1.94
CA GLY A 101 -9.72 -5.93 2.64
C GLY A 101 -9.29 -6.35 4.04
N ALA A 102 -10.28 -6.51 4.90
CA ALA A 102 -10.17 -7.01 6.25
C ALA A 102 -11.52 -7.58 6.70
N PHE A 103 -11.51 -8.48 7.70
CA PHE A 103 -12.75 -9.02 8.30
C PHE A 103 -13.70 -9.63 7.24
N ARG A 104 -13.15 -10.36 6.26
CA ARG A 104 -13.86 -11.00 5.14
C ARG A 104 -14.58 -10.02 4.19
N LYS A 105 -14.29 -8.72 4.28
CA LYS A 105 -14.78 -7.68 3.37
C LYS A 105 -13.60 -7.03 2.63
N SER A 106 -13.87 -6.46 1.45
CA SER A 106 -12.88 -5.79 0.62
C SER A 106 -13.49 -4.62 -0.15
N MET A 107 -12.66 -3.83 -0.83
CA MET A 107 -13.16 -2.73 -1.66
C MET A 107 -14.07 -3.22 -2.79
N LYS A 108 -13.83 -4.43 -3.34
CA LYS A 108 -14.69 -5.07 -4.33
C LYS A 108 -16.16 -5.11 -3.91
N ASP A 109 -16.42 -5.31 -2.61
CA ASP A 109 -17.79 -5.54 -2.11
C ASP A 109 -18.60 -4.25 -2.01
N VAL A 110 -17.94 -3.10 -2.13
CA VAL A 110 -18.56 -1.77 -1.89
C VAL A 110 -18.42 -0.82 -3.07
N ILE A 111 -17.57 -1.13 -4.07
CA ILE A 111 -17.36 -0.28 -5.23
C ILE A 111 -18.49 -0.44 -6.25
N GLU A 112 -19.08 0.66 -6.65
CA GLU A 112 -20.00 0.75 -7.78
C GLU A 112 -19.25 1.10 -9.07
N THR A 113 -18.58 2.26 -9.07
CA THR A 113 -17.80 2.74 -10.21
C THR A 113 -16.49 3.39 -9.77
N VAL A 114 -15.54 3.44 -10.71
CA VAL A 114 -14.24 4.10 -10.55
C VAL A 114 -14.00 5.02 -11.73
N GLU A 115 -13.85 6.31 -11.48
CA GLU A 115 -13.43 7.29 -12.48
C GLU A 115 -11.90 7.23 -12.62
N VAL A 116 -11.42 7.08 -13.85
CA VAL A 116 -10.02 6.80 -14.16
C VAL A 116 -9.52 7.74 -15.25
N PHE A 117 -8.37 8.34 -15.04
CA PHE A 117 -7.60 8.99 -16.09
C PHE A 117 -6.65 7.97 -16.73
N ASP A 118 -6.81 7.75 -18.02
CA ASP A 118 -5.89 6.95 -18.80
C ASP A 118 -4.76 7.85 -19.35
N ALA A 119 -3.60 7.79 -18.72
CA ALA A 119 -2.46 8.61 -19.07
C ALA A 119 -1.88 8.33 -20.48
N LYS A 120 -2.23 7.21 -21.13
CA LYS A 120 -1.83 6.92 -22.52
C LYS A 120 -2.68 7.70 -23.52
N THR A 121 -4.01 7.66 -23.35
CA THR A 121 -4.99 8.27 -24.26
C THR A 121 -5.40 9.67 -23.83
N GLU A 122 -5.03 10.09 -22.60
CA GLU A 122 -5.42 11.34 -21.93
C GLU A 122 -6.93 11.54 -21.76
N LYS A 123 -7.67 10.43 -21.79
CA LYS A 123 -9.13 10.42 -21.61
C LYS A 123 -9.52 9.96 -20.21
N ILE A 124 -10.62 10.50 -19.72
CA ILE A 124 -11.30 10.03 -18.52
C ILE A 124 -12.24 8.89 -18.93
N LYS A 125 -12.26 7.83 -18.14
CA LYS A 125 -13.08 6.63 -18.33
C LYS A 125 -13.76 6.26 -17.02
N ILE A 126 -14.97 5.70 -17.10
CA ILE A 126 -15.70 5.13 -15.97
C ILE A 126 -15.59 3.61 -16.05
N PHE A 127 -15.08 2.99 -15.01
CA PHE A 127 -14.99 1.55 -14.84
C PHE A 127 -16.11 1.11 -13.89
N LYS A 128 -16.97 0.19 -14.31
CA LYS A 128 -17.89 -0.51 -13.41
C LYS A 128 -17.11 -1.51 -12.55
N ASN A 129 -17.68 -1.98 -11.47
CA ASN A 129 -17.03 -2.95 -10.57
C ASN A 129 -16.37 -4.13 -11.33
N LYS A 130 -17.11 -4.76 -12.25
CA LYS A 130 -16.62 -5.89 -13.07
C LYS A 130 -15.39 -5.55 -13.92
N ASP A 131 -15.27 -4.31 -14.39
CA ASP A 131 -14.17 -3.84 -15.24
C ASP A 131 -12.88 -3.64 -14.44
N CYS A 132 -13.00 -3.44 -13.11
CA CYS A 132 -11.87 -3.29 -12.18
C CYS A 132 -11.10 -4.60 -11.98
N LYS A 133 -11.64 -5.76 -12.39
CA LYS A 133 -11.01 -7.10 -12.31
C LYS A 133 -10.41 -7.36 -10.92
N PHE A 134 -11.21 -7.12 -9.89
CA PHE A 134 -10.77 -7.33 -8.52
C PHE A 134 -10.47 -8.80 -8.22
N GLY A 135 -9.30 -9.04 -7.65
CA GLY A 135 -8.86 -10.31 -7.10
C GLY A 135 -8.39 -10.15 -5.65
N TYR A 136 -7.87 -11.24 -5.06
CA TYR A 136 -7.28 -11.17 -3.73
C TYR A 136 -6.06 -10.28 -3.71
N LYS A 137 -6.17 -9.13 -3.00
CA LYS A 137 -5.12 -8.09 -2.95
C LYS A 137 -4.69 -7.59 -4.33
N ASP A 138 -5.62 -7.55 -5.29
CA ASP A 138 -5.33 -7.25 -6.68
C ASP A 138 -6.48 -6.53 -7.40
N SER A 139 -6.13 -5.76 -8.44
CA SER A 139 -7.04 -5.11 -9.37
C SER A 139 -6.34 -4.79 -10.69
N ILE A 140 -7.09 -4.47 -11.74
CA ILE A 140 -6.53 -4.03 -13.04
C ILE A 140 -5.57 -2.84 -12.89
N PHE A 141 -5.76 -1.99 -11.89
CA PHE A 141 -4.95 -0.79 -11.65
C PHE A 141 -3.54 -1.09 -11.14
N LYS A 142 -3.27 -2.29 -10.66
CA LYS A 142 -1.90 -2.75 -10.36
C LYS A 142 -1.12 -3.11 -11.62
N HIS A 143 -1.81 -3.66 -12.61
CA HIS A 143 -1.22 -4.17 -13.85
C HIS A 143 -1.14 -3.09 -14.94
N LYS A 144 -2.15 -2.22 -15.05
CA LYS A 144 -2.18 -1.11 -16.02
C LYS A 144 -1.82 0.21 -15.34
N LYS A 145 -0.52 0.49 -15.22
CA LYS A 145 0.03 1.68 -14.53
C LYS A 145 -0.38 3.02 -15.16
N ASN A 146 -0.85 3.01 -16.41
CA ASN A 146 -1.40 4.20 -17.07
C ASN A 146 -2.82 4.54 -16.60
N LEU A 147 -3.53 3.63 -15.94
CA LEU A 147 -4.88 3.87 -15.41
C LEU A 147 -4.76 4.44 -14.01
N ILE A 148 -5.06 5.72 -13.86
CA ILE A 148 -4.92 6.47 -12.62
C ILE A 148 -6.29 6.76 -12.04
N ILE A 149 -6.57 6.26 -10.84
CA ILE A 149 -7.85 6.42 -10.16
C ILE A 149 -8.02 7.87 -9.72
N LEU A 150 -9.07 8.53 -10.20
CA LEU A 150 -9.42 9.90 -9.85
C LEU A 150 -10.41 9.94 -8.70
N SER A 151 -11.55 9.27 -8.85
CA SER A 151 -12.62 9.21 -7.87
C SER A 151 -13.28 7.84 -7.85
N VAL A 152 -14.08 7.61 -6.81
CA VAL A 152 -14.70 6.31 -6.53
C VAL A 152 -16.13 6.56 -6.09
N SER A 153 -17.08 5.86 -6.71
CA SER A 153 -18.47 5.77 -6.23
C SER A 153 -18.65 4.45 -5.48
N LEU A 154 -19.27 4.54 -4.32
CA LEU A 154 -19.63 3.39 -3.50
C LEU A 154 -21.11 3.08 -3.67
N TYR A 155 -21.50 1.82 -3.59
CA TYR A 155 -22.91 1.47 -3.47
C TYR A 155 -23.53 2.19 -2.27
N CYS A 156 -24.72 2.76 -2.48
CA CYS A 156 -25.47 3.36 -1.41
C CYS A 156 -26.10 2.24 -0.57
N PHE A 157 -25.48 1.91 0.56
CA PHE A 157 -26.08 1.00 1.52
C PHE A 157 -27.21 1.70 2.29
N LYS A 158 -28.26 0.96 2.66
CA LYS A 158 -29.30 1.48 3.56
C LYS A 158 -28.65 2.07 4.80
N LYS A 159 -29.13 3.23 5.25
CA LYS A 159 -28.62 3.86 6.48
C LYS A 159 -28.84 2.90 7.65
N GLU A 160 -27.79 2.33 8.15
CA GLU A 160 -27.82 1.63 9.44
C GLU A 160 -27.93 2.63 10.59
N ASN A 161 -28.48 2.18 11.71
CA ASN A 161 -28.53 2.98 12.93
C ASN A 161 -27.10 3.35 13.35
N LYS A 162 -26.89 4.63 13.69
CA LYS A 162 -25.60 5.20 14.10
C LYS A 162 -24.92 4.37 15.21
N LYS A 163 -25.69 3.94 16.22
CA LYS A 163 -25.20 3.11 17.33
C LYS A 163 -24.67 1.75 16.87
N ILE A 164 -25.30 1.15 15.86
CA ILE A 164 -24.83 -0.13 15.28
C ILE A 164 -23.50 0.08 14.56
N ILE A 165 -23.36 1.16 13.78
CA ILE A 165 -22.14 1.53 13.08
C ILE A 165 -20.99 1.74 14.08
N GLU A 166 -21.23 2.54 15.15
CA GLU A 166 -20.24 2.82 16.18
C GLU A 166 -19.78 1.54 16.89
N ASN A 167 -20.68 0.63 17.22
CA ASN A 167 -20.34 -0.66 17.82
C ASN A 167 -19.49 -1.53 16.88
N LYS A 168 -19.80 -1.58 15.58
CA LYS A 168 -18.98 -2.29 14.58
C LYS A 168 -17.57 -1.70 14.51
N ILE A 169 -17.47 -0.37 14.44
CA ILE A 169 -16.19 0.34 14.40
C ILE A 169 -15.35 0.03 15.64
N LYS A 170 -15.95 0.12 16.83
CA LYS A 170 -15.28 -0.20 18.11
C LYS A 170 -14.74 -1.61 18.11
N LYS A 171 -15.58 -2.61 17.78
CA LYS A 171 -15.19 -4.02 17.70
C LYS A 171 -14.00 -4.27 16.76
N TYR A 172 -14.05 -3.73 15.54
CA TYR A 172 -12.97 -3.90 14.57
C TYR A 172 -11.68 -3.21 15.01
N LEU A 173 -11.79 -2.02 15.62
CA LEU A 173 -10.63 -1.28 16.12
C LEU A 173 -9.95 -2.03 17.30
N GLU A 174 -10.72 -2.56 18.23
CA GLU A 174 -10.21 -3.36 19.33
C GLU A 174 -9.49 -4.61 18.84
N GLN A 175 -10.08 -5.32 17.88
CA GLN A 175 -9.43 -6.49 17.28
C GLN A 175 -8.10 -6.13 16.61
N ARG A 176 -8.03 -5.00 15.89
CA ARG A 176 -6.76 -4.53 15.30
C ARG A 176 -5.74 -4.17 16.37
N LYS A 177 -6.14 -3.42 17.40
CA LYS A 177 -5.26 -3.08 18.53
C LYS A 177 -4.71 -4.34 19.20
N LYS A 178 -5.52 -5.40 19.33
CA LYS A 178 -5.12 -6.67 19.92
C LYS A 178 -4.12 -7.44 19.05
N THR A 179 -4.24 -7.41 17.72
CA THR A 179 -3.51 -8.32 16.81
C THR A 179 -2.40 -7.65 15.99
N GLN A 180 -2.36 -6.32 15.88
CA GLN A 180 -1.41 -5.61 15.00
C GLN A 180 -0.49 -4.67 15.80
N PRO A 181 0.77 -4.46 15.36
CA PRO A 181 1.75 -3.61 16.03
C PRO A 181 1.53 -2.13 15.70
N LEU A 182 0.37 -1.57 16.07
CA LEU A 182 -0.05 -0.22 15.70
C LEU A 182 0.82 0.90 16.31
N ASN A 183 1.63 0.58 17.32
CA ASN A 183 2.52 1.53 18.01
C ASN A 183 3.81 1.81 17.24
N PHE A 184 4.08 1.07 16.16
CA PHE A 184 5.29 1.21 15.36
C PHE A 184 4.97 1.57 13.91
N PRO A 185 5.79 2.41 13.26
CA PRO A 185 5.72 2.62 11.82
C PRO A 185 5.91 1.30 11.05
N SER A 186 5.02 1.03 10.09
CA SER A 186 5.08 -0.15 9.22
C SER A 186 4.35 0.11 7.90
N ALA A 187 4.47 -0.80 6.95
CA ALA A 187 3.69 -0.80 5.71
C ALA A 187 2.55 -1.84 5.73
N GLY A 188 2.08 -2.26 6.92
CA GLY A 188 1.09 -3.32 7.04
C GLY A 188 1.69 -4.71 6.80
N SER A 189 0.85 -5.64 6.34
CA SER A 189 1.28 -7.00 5.99
C SER A 189 2.27 -6.99 4.83
N VAL A 190 3.41 -7.67 5.02
CA VAL A 190 4.49 -7.74 4.02
C VAL A 190 4.18 -8.73 2.91
N PHE A 191 3.53 -9.83 3.25
CA PHE A 191 3.20 -10.91 2.33
C PHE A 191 1.70 -11.16 2.25
N LYS A 192 1.23 -11.57 1.08
CA LYS A 192 -0.09 -12.16 0.89
C LYS A 192 -0.17 -13.49 1.64
N ASN A 193 -1.35 -13.84 2.11
CA ASN A 193 -1.56 -15.20 2.63
C ASN A 193 -1.55 -16.19 1.45
N PRO A 194 -0.74 -17.25 1.49
CA PRO A 194 -0.86 -18.35 0.55
C PRO A 194 -2.22 -19.06 0.67
N LYS A 195 -2.60 -19.81 -0.36
CA LYS A 195 -3.81 -20.63 -0.30
C LYS A 195 -3.70 -21.58 0.92
N ASP A 196 -4.75 -21.61 1.72
CA ASP A 196 -4.91 -22.46 2.91
C ASP A 196 -3.93 -22.19 4.07
N PHE A 197 -3.13 -21.10 4.00
CA PHE A 197 -2.14 -20.76 5.03
C PHE A 197 -2.17 -19.27 5.39
N PHE A 198 -1.72 -18.95 6.60
CA PHE A 198 -1.45 -17.56 7.01
C PHE A 198 0.05 -17.28 6.97
N ALA A 199 0.46 -16.28 6.20
CA ALA A 199 1.88 -15.92 6.07
C ALA A 199 2.55 -15.61 7.42
N GLY A 200 1.81 -14.96 8.34
CA GLY A 200 2.30 -14.67 9.69
C GLY A 200 2.64 -15.94 10.49
N GLU A 201 1.78 -16.95 10.44
CA GLU A 201 2.01 -18.24 11.14
C GLU A 201 3.19 -19.01 10.55
N LEU A 202 3.34 -19.01 9.21
CA LEU A 202 4.48 -19.66 8.56
C LEU A 202 5.81 -19.02 9.00
N ILE A 203 5.85 -17.67 9.05
CA ILE A 203 7.04 -16.93 9.49
C ILE A 203 7.32 -17.19 10.97
N GLU A 204 6.30 -17.22 11.81
CA GLU A 204 6.42 -17.52 13.23
C GLU A 204 6.94 -18.95 13.48
N LYS A 205 6.39 -19.95 12.77
CA LYS A 205 6.86 -21.34 12.81
C LYS A 205 8.30 -21.54 12.31
N CYS A 206 8.86 -20.57 11.54
CA CYS A 206 10.27 -20.51 11.20
C CYS A 206 11.15 -19.90 12.30
N GLY A 207 10.58 -19.49 13.45
CA GLY A 207 11.33 -18.85 14.54
C GLY A 207 11.75 -17.41 14.26
N LEU A 208 11.15 -16.75 13.26
CA LEU A 208 11.57 -15.40 12.83
C LEU A 208 10.83 -14.25 13.55
N LYS A 209 9.95 -14.58 14.50
CA LYS A 209 9.26 -13.57 15.32
C LYS A 209 10.28 -12.83 16.17
N GLY A 210 10.29 -11.49 16.09
CA GLY A 210 11.27 -10.66 16.79
C GLY A 210 12.62 -10.53 16.09
N GLU A 211 12.87 -11.23 14.97
CA GLU A 211 14.12 -11.12 14.20
C GLU A 211 14.38 -9.68 13.76
N LYS A 212 15.61 -9.19 14.02
CA LYS A 212 15.99 -7.79 13.84
C LYS A 212 17.21 -7.65 12.94
N ILE A 213 17.13 -6.73 11.98
CA ILE A 213 18.27 -6.31 11.18
C ILE A 213 18.35 -4.77 11.22
N GLY A 214 19.46 -4.24 11.72
CA GLY A 214 19.63 -2.81 11.91
C GLY A 214 18.53 -2.21 12.83
N LYS A 215 17.77 -1.27 12.31
CA LYS A 215 16.67 -0.59 13.03
C LYS A 215 15.27 -1.02 12.55
N VAL A 216 15.14 -2.22 11.97
CA VAL A 216 13.84 -2.82 11.62
C VAL A 216 13.74 -4.22 12.22
N LYS A 217 12.51 -4.66 12.49
CA LYS A 217 12.23 -5.91 13.21
C LYS A 217 10.96 -6.58 12.66
N ILE A 218 10.96 -7.91 12.51
CA ILE A 218 9.72 -8.70 12.37
C ILE A 218 8.97 -8.58 13.69
N SER A 219 7.73 -8.11 13.63
CA SER A 219 6.96 -7.80 14.84
C SER A 219 6.70 -9.04 15.68
N GLU A 220 6.89 -8.93 17.00
CA GLU A 220 6.52 -9.96 17.98
C GLU A 220 5.01 -10.14 18.10
N LYS A 221 4.24 -9.10 17.75
CA LYS A 221 2.78 -9.14 17.84
C LYS A 221 2.13 -9.78 16.61
N HIS A 222 2.75 -9.63 15.42
CA HIS A 222 2.25 -10.17 14.16
C HIS A 222 3.40 -10.39 13.18
N SER A 223 3.81 -11.63 12.97
CA SER A 223 5.04 -11.95 12.23
C SER A 223 5.00 -11.60 10.73
N ASN A 224 3.82 -11.30 10.16
CA ASN A 224 3.73 -10.75 8.79
C ASN A 224 3.89 -9.21 8.73
N PHE A 225 4.30 -8.57 9.84
CA PHE A 225 4.62 -7.14 9.89
C PHE A 225 6.11 -6.95 10.15
N ILE A 226 6.74 -6.09 9.36
CA ILE A 226 8.05 -5.54 9.68
C ILE A 226 7.84 -4.13 10.22
N VAL A 227 8.37 -3.84 11.39
CA VAL A 227 8.26 -2.55 12.07
C VAL A 227 9.56 -1.78 12.04
N ASN A 228 9.46 -0.45 11.95
CA ASN A 228 10.59 0.47 12.03
C ASN A 228 10.75 0.94 13.48
N LEU A 229 11.88 0.66 14.07
CA LEU A 229 12.24 1.04 15.45
C LEU A 229 12.81 2.47 15.55
N GLY A 230 12.74 3.22 14.45
CA GLY A 230 13.35 4.55 14.29
C GLY A 230 14.60 4.50 13.41
N ASN A 231 14.60 5.35 12.37
CA ASN A 231 15.70 5.44 11.39
C ASN A 231 16.07 4.11 10.69
N GLY A 232 15.08 3.22 10.50
CA GLY A 232 15.24 1.99 9.72
C GLY A 232 15.60 2.27 8.26
N LYS A 233 16.40 1.39 7.65
CA LYS A 233 16.78 1.46 6.24
C LYS A 233 15.96 0.51 5.39
N ALA A 234 15.66 0.91 4.16
CA ALA A 234 14.94 0.07 3.22
C ALA A 234 15.71 -1.21 2.87
N GLU A 235 17.04 -1.13 2.83
CA GLU A 235 17.89 -2.30 2.62
C GLU A 235 17.76 -3.35 3.72
N ASP A 236 17.60 -2.94 4.98
CA ASP A 236 17.44 -3.87 6.11
C ASP A 236 16.05 -4.54 6.07
N VAL A 237 15.00 -3.80 5.68
CA VAL A 237 13.68 -4.39 5.40
C VAL A 237 13.77 -5.45 4.31
N MET A 238 14.52 -5.17 3.22
CA MET A 238 14.72 -6.13 2.14
C MET A 238 15.45 -7.40 2.57
N LYS A 239 16.41 -7.29 3.51
CA LYS A 239 17.10 -8.45 4.09
C LYS A 239 16.13 -9.31 4.90
N LEU A 240 15.28 -8.71 5.76
CA LEU A 240 14.23 -9.45 6.50
C LEU A 240 13.22 -10.13 5.58
N ILE A 241 12.79 -9.44 4.51
CA ILE A 241 11.90 -10.02 3.50
C ILE A 241 12.55 -11.24 2.82
N LYS A 242 13.82 -11.15 2.43
CA LYS A 242 14.56 -12.26 1.82
C LYS A 242 14.71 -13.43 2.79
N LEU A 243 15.06 -13.15 4.04
CA LEU A 243 15.19 -14.15 5.10
C LEU A 243 13.87 -14.90 5.29
N ALA A 244 12.75 -14.19 5.51
CA ALA A 244 11.45 -14.80 5.69
C ALA A 244 11.05 -15.68 4.48
N LYS A 245 11.27 -15.20 3.24
CA LYS A 245 11.01 -16.00 2.04
C LYS A 245 11.86 -17.26 1.97
N LYS A 246 13.15 -17.17 2.31
CA LYS A 246 14.08 -18.31 2.28
C LYS A 246 13.66 -19.37 3.30
N GLU A 247 13.45 -18.97 4.56
CA GLU A 247 13.17 -19.90 5.65
C GLU A 247 11.79 -20.59 5.47
N VAL A 248 10.75 -19.84 5.06
CA VAL A 248 9.44 -20.43 4.76
C VAL A 248 9.52 -21.40 3.57
N LYS A 249 10.26 -21.05 2.51
CA LYS A 249 10.47 -21.95 1.37
C LYS A 249 11.22 -23.22 1.78
N ASN A 250 12.25 -23.10 2.59
CA ASN A 250 13.04 -24.24 3.05
C ASN A 250 12.22 -25.21 3.87
N LYS A 251 11.45 -24.68 4.87
CA LYS A 251 10.72 -25.48 5.84
C LYS A 251 9.40 -26.03 5.29
N PHE A 252 8.63 -25.20 4.57
CA PHE A 252 7.26 -25.55 4.14
C PHE A 252 7.11 -25.76 2.64
N LYS A 253 8.16 -25.53 1.82
CA LYS A 253 8.12 -25.54 0.35
C LYS A 253 7.16 -24.51 -0.27
N ILE A 254 6.73 -23.49 0.52
CA ILE A 254 5.81 -22.43 0.11
C ILE A 254 6.59 -21.19 -0.31
N ASN A 255 6.25 -20.61 -1.47
CA ASN A 255 6.81 -19.34 -1.92
C ASN A 255 5.93 -18.18 -1.45
N LEU A 256 6.38 -17.37 -0.50
CA LEU A 256 5.67 -16.17 -0.06
C LEU A 256 5.65 -15.11 -1.16
N GLU A 257 4.44 -14.63 -1.52
CA GLU A 257 4.24 -13.51 -2.43
C GLU A 257 4.15 -12.19 -1.66
N LYS A 258 4.86 -11.16 -2.12
CA LYS A 258 4.85 -9.85 -1.47
C LYS A 258 3.50 -9.14 -1.70
N GLU A 259 2.93 -8.57 -0.65
CA GLU A 259 1.79 -7.64 -0.71
C GLU A 259 2.27 -6.19 -0.79
N ILE A 260 3.33 -5.85 -0.06
CA ILE A 260 3.96 -4.53 -0.06
C ILE A 260 4.54 -4.18 -1.42
N GLU A 261 4.36 -2.93 -1.85
CA GLU A 261 4.92 -2.40 -3.09
C GLU A 261 6.30 -1.77 -2.87
N PHE A 262 7.09 -1.70 -3.94
CA PHE A 262 8.46 -1.19 -3.92
C PHE A 262 8.61 -0.03 -4.89
N LEU A 263 9.20 1.07 -4.42
CA LEU A 263 9.54 2.22 -5.26
C LEU A 263 11.06 2.37 -5.34
N SER A 264 11.59 2.37 -6.58
CA SER A 264 13.02 2.55 -6.90
C SER A 264 13.95 1.45 -6.37
N PHE A 265 13.49 0.21 -6.39
CA PHE A 265 14.37 -0.93 -6.22
C PHE A 265 14.70 -1.55 -7.58
N PRO A 266 15.94 -2.00 -7.80
CA PRO A 266 16.25 -2.81 -8.99
C PRO A 266 15.42 -4.11 -8.96
N PRO A 267 15.15 -4.74 -10.11
CA PRO A 267 14.55 -6.07 -10.16
C PRO A 267 15.32 -7.03 -9.26
N LEU A 268 14.62 -7.86 -8.49
CA LEU A 268 15.23 -8.78 -7.51
C LEU A 268 16.26 -9.77 -8.13
N THR A 269 16.17 -10.00 -9.44
CA THR A 269 17.10 -10.85 -10.21
C THR A 269 18.54 -10.28 -10.26
N ASN A 270 18.73 -8.97 -10.10
CA ASN A 270 20.05 -8.34 -10.19
C ASN A 270 20.81 -8.28 -8.85
N PHE A 271 20.16 -8.57 -7.72
CA PHE A 271 20.85 -8.57 -6.41
C PHE A 271 21.76 -9.77 -6.18
N LEU A 272 21.64 -10.85 -6.96
CA LEU A 272 22.53 -12.01 -6.86
C LEU A 272 23.87 -11.82 -7.60
N LYS A 273 24.00 -10.79 -8.46
CA LYS A 273 25.23 -10.52 -9.25
C LYS A 273 26.16 -9.48 -8.61
N MET A 274 25.81 -8.87 -7.48
CA MET A 274 26.66 -7.85 -6.82
C MET A 274 27.51 -8.38 -5.67
N LYS A 275 27.73 -9.71 -5.58
CA LYS A 275 28.75 -10.32 -4.73
C LYS A 275 29.68 -11.15 -5.62
N LYS A 276 30.61 -10.48 -6.26
CA LYS A 276 31.92 -10.96 -6.67
C LYS A 276 32.92 -9.85 -6.45
#